data_161047b06741e5a4ee937676d5ece285
#
_entry.id   161047b06741e5a4ee937676d5ece285
#
_cell.length_a   1.000
_cell.length_b   1.000
_cell.length_c   1.000
_cell.angle_alpha   90.00
_cell.angle_beta   90.00
_cell.angle_gamma   90.00
#
_symmetry.space_group_name_H-M   'P 1'
#
loop_
_entity.id
_entity.type
_entity.pdbx_description
1 polymer ?
#
loop_
_entity_poly.entity_id
_entity_poly.type
_entity_poly.pdbx_seq_one_letter_code
_entity_poly.pdbx_strand_id
1 'polypeptide(L)'
;MKPAYFNLYPLHFTPSGLLLSVFCLLSFACGYHVAGRGDRLPADVKTIAVPIFTNQSSRFRIDQRLAQAVTREFIARTSFRITPDPAQADAVLKGTVKDARAGVVTFDLQTGRATALQIQVTAGVELVDRHTNKVLFANPNYVFREEYQVSQTAANLFEEDQPALDRLSRDLARTLVTEILENF
;
A
#
# COMPACT_ATOMS: atom_id res chain seq x y z
N MET A 1 18.81 -60.57 -48.46
CA MET A 1 18.97 -59.34 -47.64
C MET A 1 18.58 -58.15 -48.50
N LYS A 2 17.42 -57.54 -48.28
CA LYS A 2 16.94 -56.30 -48.95
C LYS A 2 17.21 -55.09 -48.06
N PRO A 3 17.82 -54.00 -48.54
CA PRO A 3 18.00 -52.80 -47.77
C PRO A 3 16.66 -52.02 -47.65
N ALA A 4 16.33 -51.59 -46.43
CA ALA A 4 15.19 -50.73 -46.16
C ALA A 4 15.56 -49.29 -46.50
N TYR A 5 14.85 -48.74 -47.48
CA TYR A 5 14.96 -47.30 -47.81
C TYR A 5 14.11 -46.52 -46.88
N PHE A 6 14.76 -45.67 -46.07
CA PHE A 6 14.09 -44.69 -45.17
C PHE A 6 13.64 -43.51 -46.04
N ASN A 7 12.33 -43.37 -46.21
CA ASN A 7 11.75 -42.30 -47.01
C ASN A 7 11.68 -41.04 -46.11
N LEU A 8 12.62 -40.11 -46.30
CA LEU A 8 12.52 -38.75 -45.69
C LEU A 8 11.50 -37.96 -46.52
N TYR A 9 10.33 -37.71 -45.91
CA TYR A 9 9.38 -36.76 -46.46
C TYR A 9 9.92 -35.34 -46.27
N PRO A 10 9.95 -34.47 -47.30
CA PRO A 10 10.34 -33.10 -47.16
C PRO A 10 9.26 -32.35 -46.33
N LEU A 11 9.64 -31.77 -45.20
CA LEU A 11 8.78 -30.87 -44.45
C LEU A 11 8.50 -29.63 -45.33
N HIS A 12 7.32 -29.58 -45.93
CA HIS A 12 6.83 -28.34 -46.56
C HIS A 12 6.54 -27.28 -45.50
N PHE A 13 7.47 -26.38 -45.31
CA PHE A 13 7.33 -25.23 -44.45
C PHE A 13 6.41 -24.22 -45.14
N THR A 14 5.11 -24.26 -44.83
CA THR A 14 4.16 -23.29 -45.35
C THR A 14 4.33 -21.95 -44.59
N PRO A 15 4.28 -20.79 -45.27
CA PRO A 15 4.46 -19.48 -44.64
C PRO A 15 3.44 -19.23 -43.53
N SER A 16 2.27 -19.89 -43.57
CA SER A 16 1.26 -19.85 -42.52
C SER A 16 1.71 -20.48 -41.20
N GLY A 17 2.52 -21.54 -41.23
CA GLY A 17 3.06 -22.19 -40.04
C GLY A 17 4.12 -21.34 -39.34
N LEU A 18 4.92 -20.60 -40.13
CA LEU A 18 5.91 -19.65 -39.57
C LEU A 18 5.25 -18.50 -38.84
N LEU A 19 4.18 -17.93 -39.41
CA LEU A 19 3.41 -16.84 -38.78
C LEU A 19 2.74 -17.29 -37.48
N LEU A 20 2.19 -18.49 -37.41
CA LEU A 20 1.58 -19.04 -36.22
C LEU A 20 2.60 -19.27 -35.09
N SER A 21 3.80 -19.76 -35.46
CA SER A 21 4.90 -19.99 -34.53
C SER A 21 5.42 -18.69 -33.92
N VAL A 22 5.58 -17.62 -34.72
CA VAL A 22 6.00 -16.29 -34.25
C VAL A 22 4.95 -15.68 -33.35
N PHE A 23 3.66 -15.86 -33.66
CA PHE A 23 2.57 -15.35 -32.79
C PHE A 23 2.52 -16.05 -31.44
N CYS A 24 2.75 -17.36 -31.37
CA CYS A 24 2.85 -18.10 -30.09
C CYS A 24 4.06 -17.67 -29.27
N LEU A 25 5.21 -17.36 -29.86
CA LEU A 25 6.40 -16.90 -29.16
C LEU A 25 6.22 -15.51 -28.55
N LEU A 26 5.45 -14.62 -29.19
CA LEU A 26 5.12 -13.30 -28.68
C LEU A 26 4.15 -13.33 -27.50
N SER A 27 3.34 -14.38 -27.36
CA SER A 27 2.39 -14.53 -26.24
C SER A 27 3.05 -14.88 -24.90
N PHE A 28 4.28 -15.38 -24.88
CA PHE A 28 5.05 -15.67 -23.67
C PHE A 28 5.83 -14.47 -23.11
N ALA A 29 5.80 -13.32 -23.78
CA ALA A 29 6.49 -12.10 -23.36
C ALA A 29 5.69 -11.25 -22.33
N CYS A 30 4.54 -11.73 -21.81
CA CYS A 30 3.92 -11.14 -20.63
C CYS A 30 4.75 -11.49 -19.38
N GLY A 31 5.86 -10.78 -19.21
CA GLY A 31 6.63 -10.79 -17.98
C GLY A 31 5.77 -10.22 -16.84
N TYR A 32 5.07 -11.07 -16.11
CA TYR A 32 4.56 -10.73 -14.80
C TYR A 32 5.77 -10.47 -13.90
N HIS A 33 6.14 -9.21 -13.71
CA HIS A 33 6.96 -8.82 -12.59
C HIS A 33 6.13 -9.09 -11.33
N VAL A 34 6.39 -10.19 -10.67
CA VAL A 34 6.01 -10.37 -9.28
C VAL A 34 6.77 -9.28 -8.53
N ALA A 35 6.06 -8.28 -8.03
CA ALA A 35 6.61 -7.27 -7.15
C ALA A 35 7.38 -8.02 -6.05
N GLY A 36 8.71 -7.83 -6.04
CA GLY A 36 9.61 -8.62 -5.23
C GLY A 36 9.24 -8.56 -3.76
N ARG A 37 9.45 -9.65 -3.05
CA ARG A 37 9.51 -9.64 -1.59
C ARG A 37 10.39 -8.49 -1.15
N GLY A 38 9.86 -7.62 -0.27
CA GLY A 38 10.49 -6.40 0.19
C GLY A 38 11.77 -6.64 1.02
N ASP A 39 12.81 -7.15 0.37
CA ASP A 39 14.12 -7.40 0.98
C ASP A 39 15.17 -6.35 0.55
N ARG A 40 14.71 -5.18 0.11
CA ARG A 40 15.63 -4.13 -0.38
C ARG A 40 16.01 -3.07 0.66
N LEU A 41 15.44 -3.09 1.86
CA LEU A 41 16.03 -2.37 2.98
C LEU A 41 17.44 -2.91 3.24
N PRO A 42 18.38 -2.08 3.77
CA PRO A 42 19.71 -2.55 4.10
C PRO A 42 19.66 -3.91 4.81
N ALA A 43 20.52 -4.85 4.44
CA ALA A 43 20.44 -6.26 4.90
C ALA A 43 20.62 -6.42 6.42
N ASP A 44 21.08 -5.39 7.10
CA ASP A 44 21.21 -5.26 8.54
C ASP A 44 19.92 -4.87 9.26
N VAL A 45 18.94 -4.29 8.54
CA VAL A 45 17.63 -3.94 9.11
C VAL A 45 16.74 -5.19 9.17
N LYS A 46 16.54 -5.73 10.36
CA LYS A 46 15.68 -6.88 10.64
C LYS A 46 14.47 -6.54 11.49
N THR A 47 14.58 -5.46 12.27
CA THR A 47 13.54 -5.03 13.21
C THR A 47 13.20 -3.57 12.95
N ILE A 48 11.91 -3.29 12.74
CA ILE A 48 11.39 -1.93 12.52
C ILE A 48 10.51 -1.56 13.71
N ALA A 49 10.80 -0.41 14.31
CA ALA A 49 9.91 0.18 15.30
C ALA A 49 8.84 1.03 14.59
N VAL A 50 7.60 0.83 15.00
CA VAL A 50 6.47 1.68 14.63
C VAL A 50 5.84 2.23 15.91
N PRO A 51 6.41 3.29 16.49
CA PRO A 51 5.82 3.97 17.65
C PRO A 51 4.52 4.65 17.27
N ILE A 52 3.73 5.07 18.28
CA ILE A 52 2.56 5.93 18.06
C ILE A 52 3.02 7.20 17.34
N PHE A 53 2.28 7.61 16.31
CA PHE A 53 2.61 8.81 15.53
C PHE A 53 2.40 10.08 16.37
N THR A 54 3.11 11.14 16.01
CA THR A 54 2.84 12.45 16.58
C THR A 54 1.54 13.01 16.00
N ASN A 55 0.63 13.48 16.84
CA ASN A 55 -0.63 14.07 16.40
C ASN A 55 -0.61 15.59 16.60
N GLN A 56 -0.61 16.33 15.49
CA GLN A 56 -0.73 17.80 15.45
C GLN A 56 -2.15 18.25 15.09
N SER A 57 -3.04 17.29 14.76
CA SER A 57 -4.44 17.58 14.43
C SER A 57 -5.32 17.59 15.67
N SER A 58 -6.54 18.11 15.53
CA SER A 58 -7.57 18.07 16.57
C SER A 58 -8.27 16.71 16.70
N ARG A 59 -7.97 15.74 15.78
CA ARG A 59 -8.66 14.46 15.74
C ARG A 59 -8.13 13.50 16.79
N PHE A 60 -9.00 13.12 17.72
CA PHE A 60 -8.63 12.24 18.83
C PHE A 60 -8.23 10.83 18.35
N ARG A 61 -7.09 10.32 18.82
CA ARG A 61 -6.53 8.98 18.58
C ARG A 61 -6.29 8.59 17.12
N ILE A 62 -6.25 9.53 16.20
CA ILE A 62 -5.91 9.23 14.79
C ILE A 62 -4.48 8.71 14.66
N ASP A 63 -3.57 9.20 15.45
CA ASP A 63 -2.17 8.80 15.58
C ASP A 63 -2.01 7.31 15.91
N GLN A 64 -2.75 6.85 16.92
CA GLN A 64 -2.75 5.45 17.34
C GLN A 64 -3.34 4.55 16.26
N ARG A 65 -4.44 4.97 15.64
CA ARG A 65 -5.12 4.22 14.59
C ARG A 65 -4.23 4.03 13.36
N LEU A 66 -3.56 5.08 12.92
CA LEU A 66 -2.64 5.02 11.78
C LEU A 66 -1.42 4.14 12.10
N ALA A 67 -0.79 4.32 13.25
CA ALA A 67 0.36 3.49 13.66
C ALA A 67 -0.01 2.00 13.74
N GLN A 68 -1.20 1.67 14.27
CA GLN A 68 -1.70 0.29 14.31
C GLN A 68 -1.99 -0.28 12.92
N ALA A 69 -2.54 0.52 12.00
CA ALA A 69 -2.79 0.08 10.63
C ALA A 69 -1.47 -0.23 9.91
N VAL A 70 -0.48 0.65 10.04
CA VAL A 70 0.86 0.46 9.47
C VAL A 70 1.57 -0.76 10.07
N THR A 71 1.48 -0.96 11.38
CA THR A 71 2.01 -2.15 12.05
C THR A 71 1.41 -3.43 11.47
N ARG A 72 0.08 -3.49 11.32
CA ARG A 72 -0.60 -4.66 10.75
C ARG A 72 -0.18 -4.92 9.30
N GLU A 73 -0.02 -3.88 8.50
CA GLU A 73 0.37 -4.01 7.10
C GLU A 73 1.82 -4.51 6.96
N PHE A 74 2.76 -4.02 7.77
CA PHE A 74 4.12 -4.55 7.81
C PHE A 74 4.15 -6.04 8.19
N ILE A 75 3.43 -6.43 9.24
CA ILE A 75 3.37 -7.84 9.68
C ILE A 75 2.78 -8.73 8.59
N ALA A 76 1.76 -8.25 7.86
CA ALA A 76 1.10 -9.03 6.83
C ALA A 76 1.93 -9.20 5.54
N ARG A 77 2.79 -8.24 5.21
CA ARG A 77 3.47 -8.18 3.91
C ARG A 77 4.97 -8.40 3.96
N THR A 78 5.57 -8.39 5.14
CA THR A 78 7.03 -8.46 5.28
C THR A 78 7.46 -9.50 6.30
N SER A 79 8.74 -9.85 6.28
CA SER A 79 9.38 -10.71 7.27
C SER A 79 10.04 -9.93 8.42
N PHE A 80 9.93 -8.60 8.43
CA PHE A 80 10.52 -7.77 9.50
C PHE A 80 9.82 -8.03 10.83
N ARG A 81 10.60 -8.02 11.89
CA ARG A 81 10.07 -7.98 13.25
C ARG A 81 9.58 -6.57 13.54
N ILE A 82 8.32 -6.43 13.95
CA ILE A 82 7.75 -5.12 14.29
C ILE A 82 7.65 -4.97 15.80
N THR A 83 8.10 -3.82 16.32
CA THR A 83 8.05 -3.46 17.73
C THR A 83 7.51 -2.04 17.90
N PRO A 84 6.83 -1.72 19.01
CA PRO A 84 6.50 -0.34 19.34
C PRO A 84 7.68 0.42 19.97
N ASP A 85 8.72 -0.28 20.45
CA ASP A 85 9.85 0.31 21.18
C ASP A 85 11.00 0.63 20.22
N PRO A 86 11.31 1.92 20.02
CA PRO A 86 12.44 2.35 19.18
C PRO A 86 13.81 1.83 19.66
N ALA A 87 13.97 1.56 20.96
CA ALA A 87 15.25 1.12 21.49
C ALA A 87 15.63 -0.31 21.07
N GLN A 88 14.63 -1.12 20.68
CA GLN A 88 14.81 -2.52 20.30
C GLN A 88 14.81 -2.73 18.77
N ALA A 89 14.88 -1.67 17.98
CA ALA A 89 14.78 -1.74 16.53
C ALA A 89 16.06 -1.30 15.83
N ASP A 90 16.25 -1.79 14.61
CA ASP A 90 17.34 -1.37 13.71
C ASP A 90 16.93 -0.10 12.95
N ALA A 91 15.65 0.02 12.59
CA ALA A 91 15.09 1.22 11.96
C ALA A 91 13.82 1.68 12.68
N VAL A 92 13.54 2.98 12.64
CA VAL A 92 12.37 3.60 13.29
C VAL A 92 11.53 4.34 12.26
N LEU A 93 10.27 3.95 12.16
CA LEU A 93 9.28 4.66 11.35
C LEU A 93 8.63 5.76 12.18
N LYS A 94 8.98 7.00 11.92
CA LYS A 94 8.41 8.18 12.55
C LYS A 94 7.26 8.70 11.69
N GLY A 95 6.08 8.84 12.27
CA GLY A 95 4.91 9.43 11.61
C GLY A 95 4.44 10.69 12.33
N THR A 96 3.96 11.65 11.56
CA THR A 96 3.34 12.88 12.07
C THR A 96 2.04 13.14 11.35
N VAL A 97 0.93 13.12 12.05
CA VAL A 97 -0.37 13.57 11.53
C VAL A 97 -0.41 15.08 11.63
N LYS A 98 -0.34 15.76 10.49
CA LYS A 98 -0.30 17.23 10.42
C LYS A 98 -1.70 17.83 10.50
N ASP A 99 -2.66 17.19 9.85
CA ASP A 99 -4.05 17.64 9.79
C ASP A 99 -5.00 16.45 9.63
N ALA A 100 -6.18 16.53 10.25
CA ALA A 100 -7.24 15.55 10.10
C ALA A 100 -8.60 16.25 10.29
N ARG A 101 -9.32 16.43 9.19
CA ARG A 101 -10.58 17.18 9.17
C ARG A 101 -11.65 16.45 8.38
N ALA A 102 -12.92 16.68 8.73
CA ALA A 102 -14.06 16.25 7.95
C ALA A 102 -14.75 17.49 7.35
N GLY A 103 -15.20 17.34 6.11
CA GLY A 103 -15.93 18.37 5.39
C GLY A 103 -17.15 17.79 4.68
N VAL A 104 -18.17 18.61 4.44
CA VAL A 104 -19.35 18.19 3.71
C VAL A 104 -19.05 18.18 2.22
N VAL A 105 -19.46 17.09 1.55
CA VAL A 105 -19.30 16.91 0.10
C VAL A 105 -20.65 17.10 -0.60
N THR A 106 -21.73 16.55 -0.04
CA THR A 106 -23.07 16.57 -0.66
C THR A 106 -24.12 16.95 0.35
N PHE A 107 -25.08 17.74 -0.12
CA PHE A 107 -26.26 18.15 0.62
C PHE A 107 -27.55 17.64 -0.06
N ASP A 108 -28.54 17.35 0.72
CA ASP A 108 -29.92 17.23 0.28
C ASP A 108 -30.49 18.64 0.01
N LEU A 109 -30.87 18.89 -1.22
CA LEU A 109 -31.37 20.21 -1.66
C LEU A 109 -32.72 20.61 -1.05
N GLN A 110 -33.51 19.64 -0.57
CA GLN A 110 -34.81 19.92 0.03
C GLN A 110 -34.71 20.22 1.52
N THR A 111 -33.83 19.52 2.22
CA THR A 111 -33.69 19.63 3.67
C THR A 111 -32.49 20.49 4.11
N GLY A 112 -31.55 20.78 3.18
CA GLY A 112 -30.30 21.48 3.47
C GLY A 112 -29.32 20.68 4.32
N ARG A 113 -29.58 19.37 4.56
CA ARG A 113 -28.74 18.53 5.41
C ARG A 113 -27.61 17.89 4.59
N ALA A 114 -26.47 17.72 5.24
CA ALA A 114 -25.36 16.94 4.67
C ALA A 114 -25.79 15.48 4.48
N THR A 115 -25.51 14.92 3.30
CA THR A 115 -25.77 13.50 2.95
C THR A 115 -24.47 12.71 2.83
N ALA A 116 -23.37 13.39 2.49
CA ALA A 116 -22.04 12.78 2.47
C ALA A 116 -20.99 13.72 3.08
N LEU A 117 -20.08 13.14 3.82
CA LEU A 117 -18.90 13.80 4.39
C LEU A 117 -17.63 13.16 3.82
N GLN A 118 -16.56 13.93 3.74
CA GLN A 118 -15.23 13.44 3.40
C GLN A 118 -14.29 13.71 4.57
N ILE A 119 -13.58 12.67 5.02
CA ILE A 119 -12.45 12.82 5.92
C ILE A 119 -11.20 13.00 5.07
N GLN A 120 -10.39 14.02 5.38
CA GLN A 120 -9.05 14.19 4.84
C GLN A 120 -8.04 14.13 5.97
N VAL A 121 -7.01 13.31 5.77
CA VAL A 121 -5.85 13.20 6.68
C VAL A 121 -4.60 13.57 5.90
N THR A 122 -3.80 14.46 6.46
CA THR A 122 -2.47 14.82 5.97
C THR A 122 -1.43 14.36 6.96
N ALA A 123 -0.48 13.53 6.51
CA ALA A 123 0.56 12.96 7.36
C ALA A 123 1.94 13.05 6.68
N GLY A 124 2.98 13.17 7.48
CA GLY A 124 4.37 12.99 7.06
C GLY A 124 4.93 11.74 7.69
N VAL A 125 5.80 11.02 6.96
CA VAL A 125 6.42 9.79 7.44
C VAL A 125 7.89 9.76 7.07
N GLU A 126 8.71 9.25 7.99
CA GLU A 126 10.15 9.10 7.82
C GLU A 126 10.59 7.75 8.42
N LEU A 127 11.33 6.94 7.65
CA LEU A 127 12.00 5.73 8.13
C LEU A 127 13.48 6.05 8.30
N VAL A 128 14.01 5.91 9.50
CA VAL A 128 15.39 6.25 9.86
C VAL A 128 16.09 5.01 10.37
N ASP A 129 17.27 4.72 9.83
CA ASP A 129 18.19 3.76 10.39
C ASP A 129 18.70 4.28 11.75
N ARG A 130 18.53 3.50 12.80
CA ARG A 130 18.87 3.91 14.16
C ARG A 130 20.38 3.91 14.43
N HIS A 131 21.14 3.07 13.73
CA HIS A 131 22.58 2.94 13.95
C HIS A 131 23.36 4.05 13.24
N THR A 132 22.94 4.38 12.02
CA THR A 132 23.63 5.37 11.18
C THR A 132 22.96 6.75 11.18
N ASN A 133 21.76 6.87 11.72
CA ASN A 133 20.86 8.03 11.59
C ASN A 133 20.56 8.43 10.15
N LYS A 134 20.77 7.53 9.19
CA LYS A 134 20.46 7.78 7.79
C LYS A 134 18.96 7.66 7.57
N VAL A 135 18.38 8.63 6.85
CA VAL A 135 17.00 8.54 6.37
C VAL A 135 16.96 7.52 5.24
N LEU A 136 16.24 6.43 5.46
CA LEU A 136 16.05 5.36 4.48
C LEU A 136 14.88 5.69 3.54
N PHE A 137 13.83 6.28 4.09
CA PHE A 137 12.64 6.70 3.34
C PHE A 137 12.06 7.95 3.99
N ALA A 138 11.55 8.88 3.18
CA ALA A 138 10.81 10.02 3.67
C ALA A 138 9.75 10.48 2.65
N ASN A 139 8.54 10.64 3.13
CA ASN A 139 7.50 11.36 2.41
C ASN A 139 6.82 12.34 3.38
N PRO A 140 7.06 13.63 3.22
CA PRO A 140 6.58 14.62 4.17
C PRO A 140 5.09 14.92 4.02
N ASN A 141 4.42 14.49 2.97
CA ASN A 141 3.08 14.98 2.66
C ASN A 141 2.16 13.96 1.99
N TYR A 142 1.78 12.94 2.73
CA TYR A 142 0.67 12.07 2.35
C TYR A 142 -0.65 12.76 2.56
N VAL A 143 -1.54 12.69 1.58
CA VAL A 143 -2.91 13.17 1.67
C VAL A 143 -3.87 12.07 1.30
N PHE A 144 -4.61 11.58 2.28
CA PHE A 144 -5.64 10.56 2.11
C PHE A 144 -7.02 11.14 2.32
N ARG A 145 -7.98 10.64 1.55
CA ARG A 145 -9.38 11.08 1.61
C ARG A 145 -10.29 9.87 1.59
N GLU A 146 -11.32 9.91 2.41
CA GLU A 146 -12.36 8.89 2.46
C GLU A 146 -13.72 9.56 2.58
N GLU A 147 -14.62 9.20 1.69
CA GLU A 147 -15.99 9.68 1.68
C GLU A 147 -16.89 8.67 2.39
N TYR A 148 -17.85 9.16 3.18
CA TYR A 148 -18.85 8.33 3.83
C TYR A 148 -20.21 9.00 3.84
N GLN A 149 -21.25 8.17 3.75
CA GLN A 149 -22.65 8.63 3.82
C GLN A 149 -22.99 8.95 5.27
N VAL A 150 -23.76 10.01 5.45
CA VAL A 150 -24.26 10.39 6.79
C VAL A 150 -25.67 9.82 6.95
N SER A 151 -25.88 8.98 7.95
CA SER A 151 -27.23 8.51 8.28
C SER A 151 -28.10 9.67 8.69
N GLN A 152 -29.31 9.73 8.15
CA GLN A 152 -30.27 10.79 8.48
C GLN A 152 -30.89 10.62 9.88
N THR A 153 -30.60 9.53 10.57
CA THR A 153 -31.08 9.23 11.90
C THR A 153 -30.10 9.81 12.94
N ALA A 154 -30.59 10.70 13.80
CA ALA A 154 -29.75 11.43 14.77
C ALA A 154 -28.91 10.54 15.71
N ALA A 155 -29.31 9.29 15.92
CA ALA A 155 -28.59 8.31 16.73
C ALA A 155 -27.28 7.83 16.08
N ASN A 156 -27.14 7.86 14.75
CA ASN A 156 -26.04 7.22 14.01
C ASN A 156 -25.07 8.21 13.35
N LEU A 157 -25.26 9.52 13.60
CA LEU A 157 -24.41 10.59 13.01
C LEU A 157 -22.91 10.43 13.29
N PHE A 158 -22.55 9.78 14.40
CA PHE A 158 -21.16 9.59 14.82
C PHE A 158 -20.63 8.16 14.59
N GLU A 159 -21.48 7.20 14.26
CA GLU A 159 -21.07 5.79 14.09
C GLU A 159 -20.42 5.52 12.74
N GLU A 160 -20.81 6.23 11.69
CA GLU A 160 -20.27 6.01 10.34
C GLU A 160 -18.87 6.56 10.10
N ASP A 161 -18.41 7.46 10.96
CA ASP A 161 -17.08 8.05 10.95
C ASP A 161 -15.98 7.02 11.27
N GLN A 162 -16.24 6.07 12.17
CA GLN A 162 -15.25 5.09 12.59
C GLN A 162 -14.87 4.10 11.45
N PRO A 163 -15.83 3.50 10.72
CA PRO A 163 -15.53 2.67 9.56
C PRO A 163 -14.78 3.41 8.44
N ALA A 164 -15.12 4.69 8.20
CA ALA A 164 -14.43 5.52 7.22
C ALA A 164 -12.96 5.75 7.60
N LEU A 165 -12.70 6.07 8.87
CA LEU A 165 -11.35 6.19 9.41
C LEU A 165 -10.56 4.87 9.32
N ASP A 166 -11.22 3.73 9.51
CA ASP A 166 -10.57 2.43 9.38
C ASP A 166 -10.18 2.11 7.94
N ARG A 167 -11.04 2.46 6.96
CA ARG A 167 -10.71 2.33 5.53
C ARG A 167 -9.55 3.23 5.16
N LEU A 168 -9.63 4.51 5.48
CA LEU A 168 -8.58 5.50 5.24
C LEU A 168 -7.24 5.06 5.85
N SER A 169 -7.27 4.55 7.09
CA SER A 169 -6.05 4.10 7.78
C SER A 169 -5.42 2.87 7.11
N ARG A 170 -6.23 1.95 6.59
CA ARG A 170 -5.73 0.79 5.83
C ARG A 170 -5.12 1.22 4.49
N ASP A 171 -5.74 2.16 3.79
CA ASP A 171 -5.25 2.65 2.50
C ASP A 171 -3.94 3.42 2.66
N LEU A 172 -3.84 4.26 3.70
CA LEU A 172 -2.58 4.91 4.08
C LEU A 172 -1.50 3.87 4.37
N ALA A 173 -1.79 2.88 5.20
CA ALA A 173 -0.83 1.85 5.59
C ALA A 173 -0.35 1.05 4.38
N ARG A 174 -1.26 0.64 3.49
CA ARG A 174 -0.95 -0.09 2.26
C ARG A 174 -0.04 0.70 1.34
N THR A 175 -0.40 1.96 1.07
CA THR A 175 0.40 2.85 0.22
C THR A 175 1.78 3.07 0.80
N LEU A 176 1.86 3.42 2.09
CA LEU A 176 3.12 3.66 2.78
C LEU A 176 4.05 2.45 2.75
N VAL A 177 3.55 1.28 3.13
CA VAL A 177 4.37 0.06 3.15
C VAL A 177 4.80 -0.33 1.75
N THR A 178 3.94 -0.19 0.74
CA THR A 178 4.29 -0.42 -0.66
C THR A 178 5.42 0.50 -1.11
N GLU A 179 5.30 1.80 -0.88
CA GLU A 179 6.33 2.77 -1.26
C GLU A 179 7.66 2.52 -0.54
N ILE A 180 7.64 2.17 0.75
CA ILE A 180 8.86 1.79 1.49
C ILE A 180 9.52 0.57 0.85
N LEU A 181 8.75 -0.44 0.45
CA LEU A 181 9.28 -1.67 -0.13
C LEU A 181 9.74 -1.51 -1.59
N GLU A 182 9.18 -0.56 -2.33
CA GLU A 182 9.52 -0.29 -3.73
C GLU A 182 10.70 0.68 -3.90
N ASN A 183 10.97 1.53 -2.91
CA ASN A 183 12.09 2.48 -2.95
C ASN A 183 13.47 1.85 -2.75
N PHE A 184 13.52 0.57 -2.48
CA PHE A 184 14.73 -0.22 -2.31
C PHE A 184 14.71 -1.40 -3.27
#